data_33f87fa224a7359beda945d4b5c8e4d9
#
_entry.id   33f87fa224a7359beda945d4b5c8e4d9
#
_cell.length_a   1.000
_cell.length_b   1.000
_cell.length_c   1.000
_cell.angle_alpha   90.00
_cell.angle_beta   90.00
_cell.angle_gamma   90.00
#
_symmetry.space_group_name_H-M   'P 1'
#
loop_
_entity.id
_entity.type
_entity.pdbx_description
1 polymer ?
#
loop_
_entity_poly.entity_id
_entity_poly.type
_entity_poly.pdbx_seq_one_letter_code
_entity_poly.pdbx_strand_id
1 'polypeptide(L)'
;MLQSFLTKNSFYLIKNKEKQAKMTKNSLKTRKNDKKSKSNYFLFLAIFLTYMAFYSQNNSEKTNPKKIVLMGNSITEHWQTYNPLFFKENSFLINKGISGQTTVEMLSRFNEDVIKQNPKAVYILAGINDIAQNSGYISIDDISKNIIKMGLLAQKNNIKVVICSVLPVTEIIWNEKIKNANQKVIELNQKLISSSKKNNFIYLDYYSKMKEDLSLLTYDGLHPNEKGYLKMNAIIKKSLKGITNNFN
;
A
#
# COMPACT_ATOMS: atom_id res chain seq x y z
N MET A 1 23.49 84.73 -50.22
CA MET A 1 23.55 83.26 -50.36
C MET A 1 23.85 82.49 -49.07
N LEU A 2 24.63 83.01 -48.12
CA LEU A 2 24.99 82.28 -46.87
C LEU A 2 23.84 82.09 -45.87
N GLN A 3 22.93 83.05 -45.75
CA GLN A 3 21.82 82.96 -44.76
C GLN A 3 20.78 81.87 -45.13
N SER A 4 20.52 81.60 -46.37
CA SER A 4 19.57 80.57 -46.80
C SER A 4 20.08 79.13 -46.59
N PHE A 5 21.40 78.94 -46.53
CA PHE A 5 22.05 77.68 -46.29
C PHE A 5 22.03 77.23 -44.80
N LEU A 6 22.15 78.22 -43.91
CA LEU A 6 22.16 77.99 -42.48
C LEU A 6 20.77 77.63 -41.97
N THR A 7 19.69 78.22 -42.53
CA THR A 7 18.31 77.90 -42.15
C THR A 7 17.85 76.54 -42.62
N LYS A 8 18.30 76.10 -43.82
CA LYS A 8 17.96 74.71 -44.30
C LYS A 8 18.65 73.64 -43.50
N ASN A 9 19.93 73.86 -43.11
CA ASN A 9 20.62 72.88 -42.27
C ASN A 9 20.09 72.78 -40.84
N SER A 10 19.66 73.87 -40.23
CA SER A 10 19.04 73.84 -38.90
C SER A 10 17.67 73.14 -38.91
N PHE A 11 16.89 73.35 -39.98
CA PHE A 11 15.61 72.62 -40.13
C PHE A 11 15.75 71.11 -40.34
N TYR A 12 16.81 70.70 -41.06
CA TYR A 12 17.15 69.31 -41.30
C TYR A 12 17.61 68.63 -40.01
N LEU A 13 18.41 69.30 -39.17
CA LEU A 13 18.86 68.80 -37.88
C LEU A 13 17.70 68.68 -36.86
N ILE A 14 16.75 69.60 -36.86
CA ILE A 14 15.58 69.55 -36.01
C ILE A 14 14.68 68.35 -36.37
N LYS A 15 14.37 68.19 -37.67
CA LYS A 15 13.59 67.05 -38.16
C LYS A 15 14.24 65.68 -37.83
N ASN A 16 15.56 65.58 -37.95
CA ASN A 16 16.29 64.37 -37.58
C ASN A 16 16.26 64.07 -36.08
N LYS A 17 16.38 65.07 -35.22
CA LYS A 17 16.24 64.94 -33.77
C LYS A 17 14.81 64.50 -33.35
N GLU A 18 13.76 65.06 -34.00
CA GLU A 18 12.36 64.62 -33.77
C GLU A 18 12.12 63.19 -34.21
N LYS A 19 12.70 62.77 -35.37
CA LYS A 19 12.60 61.40 -35.89
C LYS A 19 13.30 60.39 -34.96
N GLN A 20 14.48 60.74 -34.43
CA GLN A 20 15.19 59.93 -33.45
C GLN A 20 14.41 59.85 -32.11
N ALA A 21 13.84 60.94 -31.62
CA ALA A 21 13.07 60.96 -30.37
C ALA A 21 11.81 60.09 -30.52
N LYS A 22 11.12 60.12 -31.69
CA LYS A 22 9.97 59.20 -31.98
C LYS A 22 10.36 57.75 -32.03
N MET A 23 11.50 57.41 -32.64
CA MET A 23 12.02 56.03 -32.70
C MET A 23 12.37 55.51 -31.31
N THR A 24 13.04 56.31 -30.49
CA THR A 24 13.39 55.96 -29.10
C THR A 24 12.15 55.75 -28.24
N LYS A 25 11.11 56.61 -28.39
CA LYS A 25 9.86 56.50 -27.68
C LYS A 25 9.05 55.21 -28.04
N ASN A 26 9.09 54.82 -29.33
CA ASN A 26 8.45 53.61 -29.81
C ASN A 26 9.22 52.33 -29.35
N SER A 27 10.54 52.35 -29.32
CA SER A 27 11.34 51.23 -28.83
C SER A 27 11.19 51.01 -27.33
N LEU A 28 11.01 52.07 -26.55
CA LEU A 28 10.73 51.98 -25.11
C LEU A 28 9.30 51.43 -24.83
N LYS A 29 8.34 51.79 -25.71
CA LYS A 29 6.95 51.29 -25.59
C LYS A 29 6.88 49.81 -25.94
N THR A 30 7.58 49.35 -26.96
CA THR A 30 7.68 47.91 -27.32
C THR A 30 8.35 47.11 -26.18
N ARG A 31 9.48 47.58 -25.65
CA ARG A 31 10.19 46.92 -24.52
C ARG A 31 9.33 46.83 -23.26
N LYS A 32 8.50 47.86 -22.97
CA LYS A 32 7.55 47.79 -21.82
C LYS A 32 6.43 46.76 -22.05
N ASN A 33 5.90 46.69 -23.27
CA ASN A 33 4.87 45.71 -23.62
C ASN A 33 5.42 44.27 -23.60
N ASP A 34 6.65 44.04 -24.08
CA ASP A 34 7.29 42.73 -24.01
C ASP A 34 7.59 42.29 -22.58
N LYS A 35 8.03 43.21 -21.69
CA LYS A 35 8.22 42.90 -20.27
C LYS A 35 6.90 42.57 -19.58
N LYS A 36 5.81 43.31 -19.89
CA LYS A 36 4.48 43.04 -19.33
C LYS A 36 3.90 41.72 -19.84
N SER A 37 4.09 41.40 -21.12
CA SER A 37 3.69 40.11 -21.71
C SER A 37 4.43 38.95 -21.08
N LYS A 38 5.76 39.03 -20.93
CA LYS A 38 6.57 38.03 -20.26
C LYS A 38 6.19 37.83 -18.80
N SER A 39 5.96 38.92 -18.06
CA SER A 39 5.50 38.87 -16.66
C SER A 39 4.15 38.16 -16.52
N ASN A 40 3.19 38.46 -17.41
CA ASN A 40 1.88 37.79 -17.41
C ASN A 40 2.02 36.30 -17.75
N TYR A 41 2.89 35.94 -18.70
CA TYR A 41 3.17 34.54 -19.05
C TYR A 41 3.74 33.76 -17.86
N PHE A 42 4.72 34.32 -17.14
CA PHE A 42 5.26 33.68 -15.93
C PHE A 42 4.22 33.54 -14.81
N LEU A 43 3.34 34.52 -14.65
CA LEU A 43 2.25 34.45 -13.67
C LEU A 43 1.25 33.32 -14.05
N PHE A 44 0.85 33.23 -15.32
CA PHE A 44 -0.01 32.14 -15.80
C PHE A 44 0.66 30.75 -15.64
N LEU A 45 1.93 30.65 -15.96
CA LEU A 45 2.67 29.40 -15.77
C LEU A 45 2.75 28.98 -14.29
N ALA A 46 2.99 29.93 -13.39
CA ALA A 46 3.03 29.65 -11.96
C ALA A 46 1.66 29.18 -11.44
N ILE A 47 0.58 29.87 -11.83
CA ILE A 47 -0.80 29.46 -11.49
C ILE A 47 -1.13 28.09 -12.07
N PHE A 48 -0.74 27.82 -13.32
CA PHE A 48 -0.95 26.51 -13.93
C PHE A 48 -0.21 25.40 -13.21
N LEU A 49 1.06 25.61 -12.85
CA LEU A 49 1.86 24.64 -12.11
C LEU A 49 1.28 24.37 -10.69
N THR A 50 0.84 25.41 -9.99
CA THR A 50 0.18 25.25 -8.68
C THR A 50 -1.16 24.53 -8.80
N TYR A 51 -1.95 24.84 -9.85
CA TYR A 51 -3.18 24.14 -10.15
C TYR A 51 -2.93 22.66 -10.48
N MET A 52 -1.92 22.35 -11.30
CA MET A 52 -1.55 20.97 -11.65
C MET A 52 -1.04 20.19 -10.44
N ALA A 53 -0.26 20.83 -9.56
CA ALA A 53 0.18 20.22 -8.30
C ALA A 53 -1.02 19.93 -7.38
N PHE A 54 -1.93 20.89 -7.19
CA PHE A 54 -3.15 20.71 -6.41
C PHE A 54 -4.09 19.65 -7.02
N TYR A 55 -4.24 19.65 -8.35
CA TYR A 55 -5.02 18.64 -9.07
C TYR A 55 -4.42 17.25 -8.96
N SER A 56 -3.09 17.11 -9.08
CA SER A 56 -2.37 15.86 -8.87
C SER A 56 -2.53 15.34 -7.44
N GLN A 57 -2.43 16.21 -6.44
CA GLN A 57 -2.57 15.86 -5.03
C GLN A 57 -4.00 15.37 -4.70
N ASN A 58 -5.02 16.10 -5.17
CA ASN A 58 -6.42 15.73 -4.95
C ASN A 58 -6.85 14.47 -5.73
N ASN A 59 -6.28 14.21 -6.89
CA ASN A 59 -6.60 12.99 -7.67
C ASN A 59 -5.79 11.77 -7.19
N SER A 60 -4.61 11.94 -6.58
CA SER A 60 -3.87 10.82 -5.98
C SER A 60 -4.61 10.26 -4.75
N GLU A 61 -5.32 11.10 -4.00
CA GLU A 61 -6.18 10.64 -2.89
C GLU A 61 -7.46 9.94 -3.35
N LYS A 62 -8.03 10.33 -4.52
CA LYS A 62 -9.27 9.75 -5.05
C LYS A 62 -9.11 8.40 -5.75
N THR A 63 -7.90 8.01 -6.14
CA THR A 63 -7.67 6.83 -7.01
C THR A 63 -7.02 5.63 -6.32
N ASN A 64 -6.72 5.72 -5.02
CA ASN A 64 -6.17 4.57 -4.33
C ASN A 64 -7.28 3.85 -3.55
N PRO A 65 -7.92 2.80 -4.12
CA PRO A 65 -8.89 2.03 -3.37
C PRO A 65 -8.21 1.53 -2.09
N LYS A 66 -8.86 1.75 -0.96
CA LYS A 66 -8.38 1.37 0.38
C LYS A 66 -8.25 -0.14 0.48
N LYS A 67 -7.23 -0.72 -0.16
CA LYS A 67 -7.00 -2.15 -0.26
C LYS A 67 -6.38 -2.69 1.04
N ILE A 68 -6.82 -3.86 1.45
CA ILE A 68 -6.20 -4.67 2.51
C ILE A 68 -5.93 -6.05 1.92
N VAL A 69 -4.70 -6.51 1.99
CA VAL A 69 -4.32 -7.83 1.48
C VAL A 69 -4.40 -8.85 2.61
N LEU A 70 -5.06 -9.97 2.34
CA LEU A 70 -5.03 -11.18 3.17
C LEU A 70 -4.02 -12.15 2.53
N MET A 71 -2.81 -12.19 3.07
CA MET A 71 -1.72 -13.05 2.62
C MET A 71 -1.74 -14.35 3.40
N GLY A 72 -1.83 -15.49 2.71
CA GLY A 72 -1.94 -16.78 3.39
C GLY A 72 -1.85 -18.00 2.48
N ASN A 73 -2.26 -19.13 3.04
CA ASN A 73 -2.31 -20.44 2.40
C ASN A 73 -3.77 -20.87 2.10
N SER A 74 -4.05 -22.20 2.14
CA SER A 74 -5.39 -22.76 1.92
C SER A 74 -6.47 -22.18 2.84
N ILE A 75 -6.16 -21.92 4.11
CA ILE A 75 -7.11 -21.33 5.05
C ILE A 75 -7.56 -19.95 4.55
N THR A 76 -6.65 -19.16 4.00
CA THR A 76 -6.97 -17.85 3.43
C THR A 76 -7.66 -18.00 2.08
N GLU A 77 -7.19 -18.88 1.21
CA GLU A 77 -7.77 -19.14 -0.13
C GLU A 77 -9.24 -19.55 -0.04
N HIS A 78 -9.54 -20.56 0.76
CA HIS A 78 -10.88 -21.12 0.90
C HIS A 78 -11.86 -20.16 1.60
N TRP A 79 -11.37 -19.18 2.34
CA TRP A 79 -12.22 -18.25 3.08
C TRP A 79 -13.25 -17.54 2.19
N GLN A 80 -12.84 -17.13 0.99
CA GLN A 80 -13.76 -16.49 0.05
C GLN A 80 -14.80 -17.47 -0.51
N THR A 81 -14.45 -18.74 -0.67
CA THR A 81 -15.37 -19.79 -1.10
C THR A 81 -16.43 -20.08 -0.05
N TYR A 82 -16.03 -20.20 1.22
CA TYR A 82 -16.95 -20.48 2.32
C TYR A 82 -17.79 -19.27 2.74
N ASN A 83 -17.29 -18.05 2.52
CA ASN A 83 -17.96 -16.81 2.95
C ASN A 83 -17.91 -15.72 1.85
N PRO A 84 -18.50 -15.96 0.67
CA PRO A 84 -18.46 -15.01 -0.43
C PRO A 84 -19.12 -13.66 -0.11
N LEU A 85 -20.18 -13.66 0.71
CA LEU A 85 -20.86 -12.43 1.13
C LEU A 85 -19.95 -11.53 1.97
N PHE A 86 -19.11 -12.10 2.84
CA PHE A 86 -18.16 -11.34 3.63
C PHE A 86 -17.19 -10.55 2.74
N PHE A 87 -16.67 -11.16 1.68
CA PHE A 87 -15.78 -10.50 0.73
C PHE A 87 -16.51 -9.50 -0.16
N LYS A 88 -17.76 -9.79 -0.54
CA LYS A 88 -18.61 -8.84 -1.28
C LYS A 88 -18.89 -7.58 -0.47
N GLU A 89 -19.23 -7.72 0.81
CA GLU A 89 -19.47 -6.59 1.73
C GLU A 89 -18.18 -5.81 2.05
N ASN A 90 -17.03 -6.45 1.96
CA ASN A 90 -15.73 -5.89 2.25
C ASN A 90 -14.83 -5.94 1.00
N SER A 91 -15.30 -5.36 -0.11
CA SER A 91 -14.66 -5.42 -1.44
C SER A 91 -13.25 -4.82 -1.49
N PHE A 92 -12.82 -4.13 -0.44
CA PHE A 92 -11.46 -3.67 -0.25
C PHE A 92 -10.48 -4.78 0.19
N LEU A 93 -10.98 -5.97 0.57
CA LEU A 93 -10.16 -7.14 0.91
C LEU A 93 -9.72 -7.86 -0.36
N ILE A 94 -8.42 -8.04 -0.50
CA ILE A 94 -7.82 -8.83 -1.58
C ILE A 94 -7.32 -10.14 -0.99
N ASN A 95 -7.94 -11.23 -1.39
CA ASN A 95 -7.50 -12.57 -0.99
C ASN A 95 -6.28 -12.99 -1.82
N LYS A 96 -5.18 -13.28 -1.14
CA LYS A 96 -3.91 -13.78 -1.69
C LYS A 96 -3.51 -15.09 -0.99
N GLY A 97 -4.50 -15.92 -0.68
CA GLY A 97 -4.28 -17.29 -0.24
C GLY A 97 -3.88 -18.19 -1.42
N ILE A 98 -2.95 -19.13 -1.21
CA ILE A 98 -2.61 -20.20 -2.13
C ILE A 98 -2.41 -21.49 -1.33
N SER A 99 -3.21 -22.50 -1.64
CA SER A 99 -3.19 -23.79 -0.94
C SER A 99 -1.83 -24.47 -0.95
N GLY A 100 -1.50 -25.10 0.15
CA GLY A 100 -0.26 -25.88 0.31
C GLY A 100 1.00 -25.06 0.57
N GLN A 101 1.01 -23.77 0.33
CA GLN A 101 2.22 -22.95 0.42
C GLN A 101 2.73 -22.78 1.87
N THR A 102 4.05 -22.90 1.97
CA THR A 102 4.86 -22.60 3.15
C THR A 102 5.26 -21.13 3.21
N THR A 103 5.86 -20.71 4.32
CA THR A 103 6.36 -19.34 4.49
C THR A 103 7.46 -18.97 3.49
N VAL A 104 8.23 -19.95 3.00
CA VAL A 104 9.27 -19.74 1.98
C VAL A 104 8.66 -19.32 0.66
N GLU A 105 7.64 -20.05 0.19
CA GLU A 105 6.93 -19.75 -1.06
C GLU A 105 6.13 -18.44 -0.95
N MET A 106 5.47 -18.21 0.18
CA MET A 106 4.77 -16.97 0.45
C MET A 106 5.73 -15.75 0.41
N LEU A 107 6.93 -15.88 0.99
CA LEU A 107 7.94 -14.83 0.98
C LEU A 107 8.41 -14.52 -0.45
N SER A 108 8.56 -15.55 -1.31
CA SER A 108 9.01 -15.38 -2.71
C SER A 108 8.06 -14.53 -3.55
N ARG A 109 6.74 -14.67 -3.35
CA ARG A 109 5.69 -13.92 -4.06
C ARG A 109 5.22 -12.64 -3.35
N PHE A 110 5.75 -12.34 -2.17
CA PHE A 110 5.26 -11.25 -1.32
C PHE A 110 5.35 -9.87 -1.99
N ASN A 111 6.40 -9.64 -2.78
CA ASN A 111 6.55 -8.39 -3.52
C ASN A 111 5.42 -8.19 -4.54
N GLU A 112 5.10 -9.24 -5.31
CA GLU A 112 4.06 -9.20 -6.35
C GLU A 112 2.65 -9.09 -5.74
N ASP A 113 2.38 -9.92 -4.75
CA ASP A 113 1.05 -10.08 -4.19
C ASP A 113 0.68 -9.02 -3.14
N VAL A 114 1.66 -8.40 -2.51
CA VAL A 114 1.44 -7.42 -1.45
C VAL A 114 1.99 -6.06 -1.82
N ILE A 115 3.30 -5.95 -2.05
CA ILE A 115 3.95 -4.63 -2.20
C ILE A 115 3.42 -3.90 -3.44
N LYS A 116 3.37 -4.57 -4.59
CA LYS A 116 2.86 -3.99 -5.84
C LYS A 116 1.37 -3.66 -5.81
N GLN A 117 0.59 -4.25 -4.89
CA GLN A 117 -0.82 -3.89 -4.70
C GLN A 117 -0.99 -2.56 -3.98
N ASN A 118 0.08 -2.05 -3.37
CA ASN A 118 0.09 -0.82 -2.58
C ASN A 118 -1.09 -0.73 -1.57
N PRO A 119 -1.28 -1.76 -0.72
CA PRO A 119 -2.40 -1.78 0.22
C PRO A 119 -2.12 -0.89 1.43
N LYS A 120 -3.16 -0.51 2.15
CA LYS A 120 -3.04 0.18 3.45
C LYS A 120 -2.60 -0.75 4.57
N ALA A 121 -2.95 -2.03 4.47
CA ALA A 121 -2.55 -3.05 5.44
C ALA A 121 -2.42 -4.43 4.78
N VAL A 122 -1.64 -5.29 5.42
CA VAL A 122 -1.56 -6.71 5.11
C VAL A 122 -1.80 -7.54 6.36
N TYR A 123 -2.64 -8.55 6.26
CA TYR A 123 -2.84 -9.61 7.25
C TYR A 123 -2.06 -10.84 6.78
N ILE A 124 -1.17 -11.37 7.62
CA ILE A 124 -0.32 -12.51 7.28
C ILE A 124 -0.73 -13.69 8.17
N LEU A 125 -1.31 -14.73 7.56
CA LEU A 125 -1.70 -15.98 8.20
C LEU A 125 -0.90 -17.13 7.57
N ALA A 126 0.14 -17.61 8.24
CA ALA A 126 1.10 -18.55 7.68
C ALA A 126 1.74 -19.42 8.77
N GLY A 127 2.35 -20.55 8.36
CA GLY A 127 3.18 -21.40 9.19
C GLY A 127 2.67 -22.82 9.40
N ILE A 128 1.39 -23.11 9.17
CA ILE A 128 0.84 -24.46 9.38
C ILE A 128 1.42 -25.46 8.37
N ASN A 129 1.58 -25.07 7.10
CA ASN A 129 2.16 -25.94 6.07
C ASN A 129 3.66 -26.18 6.25
N ASP A 130 4.34 -25.23 6.89
CA ASP A 130 5.74 -25.39 7.32
C ASP A 130 5.82 -26.42 8.45
N ILE A 131 4.93 -26.34 9.45
CA ILE A 131 4.83 -27.32 10.54
C ILE A 131 4.49 -28.71 9.96
N ALA A 132 3.62 -28.75 8.94
CA ALA A 132 3.27 -29.98 8.22
C ALA A 132 4.39 -30.50 7.32
N GLN A 133 5.48 -29.74 7.13
CA GLN A 133 6.63 -30.06 6.28
C GLN A 133 6.26 -30.27 4.80
N ASN A 134 5.30 -29.50 4.27
CA ASN A 134 4.85 -29.63 2.88
C ASN A 134 5.98 -29.43 1.86
N SER A 135 6.99 -28.62 2.18
CA SER A 135 8.20 -28.39 1.35
C SER A 135 9.49 -28.82 2.07
N GLY A 136 9.38 -29.81 3.00
CA GLY A 136 10.48 -30.30 3.81
C GLY A 136 10.55 -29.66 5.20
N TYR A 137 11.53 -30.11 6.00
CA TYR A 137 11.69 -29.63 7.35
C TYR A 137 12.19 -28.18 7.40
N ILE A 138 11.57 -27.38 8.25
CA ILE A 138 12.02 -26.04 8.62
C ILE A 138 11.81 -25.82 10.11
N SER A 139 12.73 -25.14 10.78
CA SER A 139 12.62 -24.87 12.22
C SER A 139 11.53 -23.86 12.53
N ILE A 140 10.93 -23.94 13.72
CA ILE A 140 9.93 -22.96 14.19
C ILE A 140 10.51 -21.53 14.18
N ASP A 141 11.81 -21.39 14.49
CA ASP A 141 12.51 -20.11 14.43
C ASP A 141 12.55 -19.55 13.00
N ASP A 142 12.84 -20.37 12.01
CA ASP A 142 12.95 -19.93 10.64
C ASP A 142 11.55 -19.65 10.03
N ILE A 143 10.51 -20.42 10.41
CA ILE A 143 9.12 -20.09 10.10
C ILE A 143 8.80 -18.68 10.62
N SER A 144 9.07 -18.43 11.89
CA SER A 144 8.85 -17.11 12.50
C SER A 144 9.63 -16.00 11.78
N LYS A 145 10.93 -16.24 11.48
CA LYS A 145 11.77 -15.27 10.75
C LYS A 145 11.18 -14.94 9.38
N ASN A 146 10.68 -15.93 8.62
CA ASN A 146 10.07 -15.70 7.31
C ASN A 146 8.82 -14.82 7.42
N ILE A 147 7.94 -15.11 8.39
CA ILE A 147 6.71 -14.31 8.63
C ILE A 147 7.10 -12.87 9.01
N ILE A 148 8.05 -12.69 9.91
CA ILE A 148 8.49 -11.35 10.32
C ILE A 148 9.20 -10.61 9.19
N LYS A 149 9.96 -11.30 8.35
CA LYS A 149 10.59 -10.71 7.15
C LYS A 149 9.53 -10.17 6.18
N MET A 150 8.42 -10.89 5.95
CA MET A 150 7.29 -10.36 5.20
C MET A 150 6.72 -9.10 5.84
N GLY A 151 6.54 -9.10 7.16
CA GLY A 151 6.07 -7.92 7.90
C GLY A 151 7.01 -6.72 7.77
N LEU A 152 8.33 -6.93 7.91
CA LEU A 152 9.33 -5.86 7.75
C LEU A 152 9.37 -5.31 6.31
N LEU A 153 9.21 -6.16 5.30
CA LEU A 153 9.09 -5.72 3.91
C LEU A 153 7.85 -4.83 3.72
N ALA A 154 6.71 -5.21 4.28
CA ALA A 154 5.49 -4.40 4.25
C ALA A 154 5.68 -3.06 4.97
N GLN A 155 6.23 -3.07 6.19
CA GLN A 155 6.47 -1.87 6.98
C GLN A 155 7.41 -0.88 6.28
N LYS A 156 8.47 -1.38 5.61
CA LYS A 156 9.38 -0.56 4.80
C LYS A 156 8.67 0.16 3.65
N ASN A 157 7.54 -0.38 3.19
CA ASN A 157 6.70 0.20 2.13
C ASN A 157 5.46 0.94 2.70
N ASN A 158 5.49 1.36 3.97
CA ASN A 158 4.41 2.07 4.66
C ASN A 158 3.08 1.30 4.70
N ILE A 159 3.13 -0.03 4.62
CA ILE A 159 1.96 -0.92 4.73
C ILE A 159 1.82 -1.34 6.19
N LYS A 160 0.64 -1.12 6.77
CA LYS A 160 0.34 -1.55 8.14
C LYS A 160 0.33 -3.08 8.24
N VAL A 161 1.00 -3.62 9.25
CA VAL A 161 1.20 -5.08 9.39
C VAL A 161 0.32 -5.66 10.48
N VAL A 162 -0.42 -6.71 10.13
CA VAL A 162 -1.16 -7.54 11.07
C VAL A 162 -0.67 -8.98 10.94
N ILE A 163 -0.02 -9.48 11.98
CA ILE A 163 0.38 -10.89 12.07
C ILE A 163 -0.76 -11.66 12.73
N CYS A 164 -1.27 -12.65 12.03
CA CYS A 164 -2.32 -13.53 12.55
C CYS A 164 -1.69 -14.73 13.25
N SER A 165 -2.28 -15.15 14.38
CA SER A 165 -1.92 -16.44 14.95
C SER A 165 -2.27 -17.58 13.98
N VAL A 166 -1.46 -18.62 13.95
CA VAL A 166 -1.83 -19.90 13.34
C VAL A 166 -3.02 -20.47 14.13
N LEU A 167 -4.00 -21.03 13.43
CA LEU A 167 -5.19 -21.60 14.03
C LEU A 167 -4.88 -22.88 14.83
N PRO A 168 -5.75 -23.30 15.75
CA PRO A 168 -5.61 -24.60 16.40
C PRO A 168 -5.66 -25.72 15.35
N VAL A 169 -4.97 -26.82 15.63
CA VAL A 169 -4.95 -28.03 14.80
C VAL A 169 -5.00 -29.24 15.70
N THR A 170 -5.70 -30.28 15.28
CA THR A 170 -5.68 -31.56 16.02
C THR A 170 -4.49 -32.40 15.57
N GLU A 171 -4.40 -32.67 14.28
CA GLU A 171 -3.34 -33.49 13.67
C GLU A 171 -3.06 -33.05 12.21
N ILE A 172 -2.00 -33.57 11.63
CA ILE A 172 -1.66 -33.42 10.21
C ILE A 172 -1.94 -34.76 9.54
N ILE A 173 -3.15 -34.94 9.02
CA ILE A 173 -3.62 -36.25 8.52
C ILE A 173 -2.84 -36.74 7.29
N TRP A 174 -2.26 -35.84 6.49
CA TRP A 174 -1.46 -36.23 5.31
C TRP A 174 0.02 -36.45 5.62
N ASN A 175 0.45 -36.19 6.84
CA ASN A 175 1.83 -36.44 7.29
C ASN A 175 1.87 -36.93 8.75
N GLU A 176 1.59 -38.20 8.91
CA GLU A 176 1.55 -38.88 10.24
C GLU A 176 2.86 -38.82 11.03
N LYS A 177 3.99 -38.49 10.36
CA LYS A 177 5.28 -38.28 11.04
C LYS A 177 5.28 -37.04 11.91
N ILE A 178 4.39 -36.10 11.64
CA ILE A 178 4.28 -34.86 12.43
C ILE A 178 3.46 -35.12 13.69
N LYS A 179 4.14 -35.38 14.76
CA LYS A 179 3.52 -35.50 16.08
C LYS A 179 3.48 -34.14 16.78
N ASN A 180 2.51 -33.96 17.68
CA ASN A 180 2.36 -32.74 18.49
C ASN A 180 2.22 -31.46 17.66
N ALA A 181 1.50 -31.50 16.51
CA ALA A 181 1.32 -30.36 15.63
C ALA A 181 0.82 -29.12 16.38
N ASN A 182 -0.19 -29.29 17.24
CA ASN A 182 -0.76 -28.17 18.02
C ASN A 182 0.26 -27.55 18.99
N GLN A 183 1.14 -28.35 19.59
CA GLN A 183 2.22 -27.81 20.46
C GLN A 183 3.20 -26.96 19.66
N LYS A 184 3.54 -27.35 18.44
CA LYS A 184 4.37 -26.55 17.52
C LYS A 184 3.66 -25.26 17.11
N VAL A 185 2.34 -25.30 16.89
CA VAL A 185 1.52 -24.11 16.65
C VAL A 185 1.58 -23.14 17.84
N ILE A 186 1.44 -23.64 19.07
CA ILE A 186 1.56 -22.83 20.29
C ILE A 186 2.94 -22.15 20.35
N GLU A 187 4.01 -22.92 20.14
CA GLU A 187 5.39 -22.39 20.14
C GLU A 187 5.57 -21.30 19.09
N LEU A 188 5.11 -21.54 17.85
CA LEU A 188 5.18 -20.54 16.79
C LEU A 188 4.40 -19.26 17.17
N ASN A 189 3.16 -19.42 17.67
CA ASN A 189 2.34 -18.29 18.08
C ASN A 189 2.99 -17.44 19.18
N GLN A 190 3.65 -18.05 20.16
CA GLN A 190 4.41 -17.34 21.19
C GLN A 190 5.54 -16.50 20.60
N LYS A 191 6.29 -17.04 19.63
CA LYS A 191 7.32 -16.30 18.89
C LYS A 191 6.73 -15.15 18.08
N LEU A 192 5.60 -15.38 17.42
CA LEU A 192 4.90 -14.35 16.64
C LEU A 192 4.38 -13.20 17.54
N ILE A 193 3.83 -13.49 18.72
CA ILE A 193 3.43 -12.46 19.71
C ILE A 193 4.63 -11.59 20.08
N SER A 194 5.74 -12.23 20.52
CA SER A 194 6.93 -11.52 20.99
C SER A 194 7.54 -10.66 19.87
N SER A 195 7.65 -11.24 18.67
CA SER A 195 8.20 -10.54 17.49
C SER A 195 7.29 -9.43 16.99
N SER A 196 5.97 -9.60 17.04
CA SER A 196 5.01 -8.55 16.68
C SER A 196 5.15 -7.33 17.60
N LYS A 197 5.24 -7.57 18.91
CA LYS A 197 5.48 -6.51 19.91
C LYS A 197 6.80 -5.76 19.64
N LYS A 198 7.89 -6.50 19.37
CA LYS A 198 9.21 -5.91 19.08
C LYS A 198 9.22 -5.00 17.86
N ASN A 199 8.44 -5.34 16.83
CA ASN A 199 8.41 -4.64 15.54
C ASN A 199 7.22 -3.67 15.38
N ASN A 200 6.43 -3.43 16.43
CA ASN A 200 5.20 -2.63 16.39
C ASN A 200 4.17 -3.12 15.35
N PHE A 201 4.09 -4.44 15.17
CA PHE A 201 3.04 -5.06 14.36
C PHE A 201 1.80 -5.31 15.22
N ILE A 202 0.63 -5.28 14.60
CA ILE A 202 -0.61 -5.72 15.25
C ILE A 202 -0.59 -7.24 15.28
N TYR A 203 -0.94 -7.85 16.42
CA TYR A 203 -1.17 -9.28 16.51
C TYR A 203 -2.65 -9.57 16.56
N LEU A 204 -3.16 -10.41 15.64
CA LEU A 204 -4.55 -10.85 15.60
C LEU A 204 -4.66 -12.31 16.07
N ASP A 205 -5.26 -12.50 17.22
CA ASP A 205 -5.34 -13.79 17.88
C ASP A 205 -6.61 -14.59 17.47
N TYR A 206 -6.47 -15.42 16.46
CA TYR A 206 -7.45 -16.45 16.10
C TYR A 206 -7.37 -17.66 17.03
N TYR A 207 -6.12 -18.07 17.40
CA TYR A 207 -5.87 -19.30 18.15
C TYR A 207 -6.67 -19.36 19.43
N SER A 208 -6.52 -18.38 20.33
CA SER A 208 -7.18 -18.39 21.63
C SER A 208 -8.70 -18.31 21.53
N LYS A 209 -9.24 -17.79 20.42
CA LYS A 209 -10.68 -17.64 20.19
C LYS A 209 -11.33 -18.87 19.57
N MET A 210 -10.52 -19.81 19.07
CA MET A 210 -11.02 -21.00 18.35
C MET A 210 -10.60 -22.33 19.01
N LYS A 211 -9.56 -22.36 19.83
CA LYS A 211 -8.98 -23.58 20.39
C LYS A 211 -9.93 -24.38 21.30
N GLU A 212 -10.91 -23.74 21.91
CA GLU A 212 -11.86 -24.39 22.84
C GLU A 212 -13.02 -25.08 22.08
N ASP A 213 -13.19 -24.81 20.80
CA ASP A 213 -14.27 -25.37 19.98
C ASP A 213 -13.73 -25.95 18.67
N LEU A 214 -13.29 -27.18 18.73
CA LEU A 214 -12.76 -27.90 17.57
C LEU A 214 -13.84 -28.25 16.53
N SER A 215 -15.14 -28.11 16.86
CA SER A 215 -16.23 -28.26 15.88
C SER A 215 -16.23 -27.15 14.82
N LEU A 216 -15.38 -26.12 14.97
CA LEU A 216 -15.13 -25.08 13.98
C LEU A 216 -14.21 -25.55 12.84
N LEU A 217 -13.58 -26.70 12.97
CA LEU A 217 -12.71 -27.30 11.97
C LEU A 217 -13.46 -28.34 11.14
N THR A 218 -12.92 -28.63 9.94
CA THR A 218 -13.37 -29.75 9.12
C THR A 218 -12.87 -31.08 9.72
N TYR A 219 -13.24 -32.20 9.07
CA TYR A 219 -12.82 -33.53 9.49
C TYR A 219 -11.30 -33.75 9.51
N ASP A 220 -10.55 -32.89 8.79
CA ASP A 220 -9.09 -32.97 8.75
C ASP A 220 -8.43 -32.33 10.00
N GLY A 221 -9.24 -31.74 10.89
CA GLY A 221 -8.75 -31.16 12.13
C GLY A 221 -7.85 -29.92 11.96
N LEU A 222 -7.84 -29.30 10.77
CA LEU A 222 -6.96 -28.19 10.44
C LEU A 222 -7.70 -27.03 9.77
N HIS A 223 -8.46 -27.29 8.71
CA HIS A 223 -9.15 -26.26 7.96
C HIS A 223 -10.43 -25.84 8.68
N PRO A 224 -10.75 -24.54 8.75
CA PRO A 224 -12.04 -24.08 9.24
C PRO A 224 -13.17 -24.59 8.32
N ASN A 225 -14.27 -25.02 8.93
CA ASN A 225 -15.54 -25.20 8.23
C ASN A 225 -16.30 -23.88 8.13
N GLU A 226 -17.53 -23.88 7.61
CA GLU A 226 -18.35 -22.69 7.48
C GLU A 226 -18.48 -21.89 8.80
N LYS A 227 -18.76 -22.58 9.93
CA LYS A 227 -18.84 -21.95 11.26
C LYS A 227 -17.48 -21.37 11.69
N GLY A 228 -16.40 -22.07 11.41
CA GLY A 228 -15.04 -21.61 11.66
C GLY A 228 -14.72 -20.31 10.90
N TYR A 229 -15.07 -20.24 9.62
CA TYR A 229 -14.89 -19.00 8.85
C TYR A 229 -15.82 -17.88 9.33
N LEU A 230 -17.06 -18.15 9.76
CA LEU A 230 -17.90 -17.14 10.40
C LEU A 230 -17.28 -16.59 11.69
N LYS A 231 -16.65 -17.47 12.48
CA LYS A 231 -15.88 -17.04 13.67
C LYS A 231 -14.69 -16.16 13.30
N MET A 232 -13.94 -16.54 12.25
CA MET A 232 -12.83 -15.72 11.72
C MET A 232 -13.33 -14.35 11.26
N ASN A 233 -14.49 -14.28 10.57
CA ASN A 233 -15.12 -13.00 10.18
C ASN A 233 -15.37 -12.10 11.38
N ALA A 234 -15.94 -12.65 12.47
CA ALA A 234 -16.25 -11.87 13.67
C ALA A 234 -14.97 -11.30 14.32
N ILE A 235 -13.89 -12.07 14.31
CA ILE A 235 -12.59 -11.68 14.87
C ILE A 235 -11.94 -10.58 14.02
N ILE A 236 -11.83 -10.78 12.70
CA ILE A 236 -11.16 -9.83 11.81
C ILE A 236 -11.93 -8.51 11.69
N LYS A 237 -13.27 -8.52 11.72
CA LYS A 237 -14.11 -7.31 11.67
C LYS A 237 -13.72 -6.29 12.75
N LYS A 238 -13.37 -6.74 13.95
CA LYS A 238 -12.91 -5.85 15.03
C LYS A 238 -11.58 -5.18 14.69
N SER A 239 -10.65 -5.95 14.13
CA SER A 239 -9.34 -5.44 13.68
C SER A 239 -9.47 -4.49 12.50
N LEU A 240 -10.32 -4.83 11.52
CA LEU A 240 -10.58 -4.01 10.35
C LEU A 240 -11.08 -2.61 10.73
N LYS A 241 -12.03 -2.50 11.68
CA LYS A 241 -12.50 -1.19 12.17
C LYS A 241 -11.35 -0.30 12.63
N GLY A 242 -10.39 -0.85 13.41
CA GLY A 242 -9.24 -0.08 13.89
C GLY A 242 -8.27 0.36 12.79
N ILE A 243 -8.30 -0.33 11.64
CA ILE A 243 -7.47 0.02 10.47
C ILE A 243 -8.21 1.00 9.56
N THR A 244 -9.50 0.74 9.28
CA THR A 244 -10.30 1.53 8.34
C THR A 244 -10.70 2.90 8.88
N ASN A 245 -10.88 3.05 10.20
CA ASN A 245 -11.15 4.36 10.81
C ASN A 245 -10.01 5.38 10.60
N ASN A 246 -8.79 4.91 10.31
CA ASN A 246 -7.62 5.75 10.01
C ASN A 246 -7.42 5.96 8.51
N PHE A 247 -8.44 5.68 7.69
CA PHE A 247 -8.41 5.87 6.24
C PHE A 247 -8.90 7.26 5.79
N ASN A 248 -9.16 8.17 6.73
CA ASN A 248 -9.53 9.56 6.43
C ASN A 248 -8.29 10.40 6.14
#